data_98b8c280fc959ad5ba9124046b598872
#
_entry.id   98b8c280fc959ad5ba9124046b598872
#
_cell.length_a   1.000
_cell.length_b   1.000
_cell.length_c   1.000
_cell.angle_alpha   90.00
_cell.angle_beta   90.00
_cell.angle_gamma   90.00
#
_symmetry.space_group_name_H-M   'P 1'
#
loop_
_entity.id
_entity.type
_entity.pdbx_description
1 polymer ?
#
loop_
_entity_poly.entity_id
_entity_poly.type
_entity_poly.pdbx_seq_one_letter_code
_entity_poly.pdbx_strand_id
1 'polypeptide(L)'
;MKKHIAMILAVAALASSLAACAKSAPAETTAPETTTVVTEAPETTEAETTEAATEAAPALGDGVYLADFNTDSSMFHANETMNGKGTLTVKNGQMTIHVSLASTSILNLYPGLAEDAQKDGAVLLEHTEDEVTYPDGLKETVYGFDIPVPALDQEFDLALIGKKGKWYDHKVSVSNPEPKSMPVSELADGIYEINATLEGGTGKTTLLTPSELTVAEGKATARIQFSSSKYDYMIVNGEKYLPLTTEGGSLFEIPVEVLDRKIDVAADTTAMSTPHEIEYAITFDSATVVAK
;
A
#
# COMPACT_ATOMS: atom_id res chain seq x y z
N MET A 1 41.61 -28.27 -13.57
CA MET A 1 41.41 -29.69 -13.13
C MET A 1 39.93 -29.94 -12.96
N LYS A 2 39.43 -30.88 -13.76
CA LYS A 2 38.05 -31.36 -13.81
C LYS A 2 37.70 -32.10 -12.54
N LYS A 3 36.43 -32.02 -12.07
CA LYS A 3 35.69 -33.18 -11.57
C LYS A 3 34.19 -32.89 -11.54
N HIS A 4 33.48 -33.62 -12.37
CA HIS A 4 32.06 -33.91 -12.40
C HIS A 4 31.68 -34.84 -11.25
N ILE A 5 30.36 -34.94 -10.95
CA ILE A 5 29.58 -36.10 -10.56
C ILE A 5 28.19 -35.57 -10.23
N ALA A 6 27.13 -35.70 -11.05
CA ALA A 6 26.16 -36.80 -11.27
C ALA A 6 25.10 -36.84 -10.14
N MET A 7 23.89 -36.45 -10.39
CA MET A 7 22.68 -37.15 -10.91
C MET A 7 22.24 -38.40 -10.09
N ILE A 8 21.07 -38.25 -9.42
CA ILE A 8 20.15 -39.39 -9.21
C ILE A 8 18.70 -38.89 -9.24
N LEU A 9 17.95 -39.39 -10.23
CA LEU A 9 16.49 -39.46 -10.30
C LEU A 9 15.96 -40.53 -9.36
N ALA A 10 14.79 -40.33 -8.75
CA ALA A 10 13.89 -41.40 -8.36
C ALA A 10 12.43 -40.97 -8.56
N VAL A 11 11.81 -41.66 -9.52
CA VAL A 11 10.38 -41.69 -9.83
C VAL A 11 9.76 -42.83 -9.02
N ALA A 12 8.59 -42.59 -8.42
CA ALA A 12 7.65 -43.66 -8.12
C ALA A 12 6.20 -43.10 -8.13
N ALA A 13 5.46 -43.57 -9.10
CA ALA A 13 4.01 -43.51 -9.23
C ALA A 13 3.37 -44.76 -8.64
N LEU A 14 2.10 -44.64 -8.20
CA LEU A 14 1.03 -45.68 -8.20
C LEU A 14 -0.15 -45.07 -7.43
N ALA A 15 -1.25 -44.72 -8.00
CA ALA A 15 -2.34 -45.44 -8.69
C ALA A 15 -3.42 -46.02 -7.74
N SER A 16 -4.64 -45.53 -7.97
CA SER A 16 -5.96 -46.26 -7.98
C SER A 16 -6.65 -46.56 -6.65
N SER A 17 -7.90 -46.10 -6.45
CA SER A 17 -9.08 -46.87 -6.88
C SER A 17 -10.40 -46.19 -6.56
N LEU A 18 -11.31 -46.33 -7.49
CA LEU A 18 -12.73 -46.08 -7.55
C LEU A 18 -13.59 -46.89 -6.55
N ALA A 19 -14.77 -46.34 -6.22
CA ALA A 19 -16.12 -46.97 -6.29
C ALA A 19 -17.10 -46.06 -5.57
N ALA A 20 -18.11 -45.45 -6.12
CA ALA A 20 -19.30 -45.87 -6.88
C ALA A 20 -20.55 -46.07 -6.01
N CYS A 21 -21.62 -45.28 -6.34
CA CYS A 21 -23.07 -45.55 -6.27
C CYS A 21 -23.74 -45.75 -4.92
N ALA A 22 -24.97 -45.22 -4.63
CA ALA A 22 -26.17 -44.98 -5.38
C ALA A 22 -27.19 -44.21 -4.54
N LYS A 23 -27.93 -43.32 -5.13
CA LYS A 23 -29.39 -43.14 -5.31
C LYS A 23 -30.37 -43.71 -4.28
N SER A 24 -31.21 -42.79 -3.69
CA SER A 24 -32.68 -42.80 -3.90
C SER A 24 -33.39 -41.79 -2.95
N ALA A 25 -34.24 -40.99 -3.52
CA ALA A 25 -35.42 -40.35 -2.91
C ALA A 25 -36.65 -41.22 -3.18
N PRO A 26 -37.92 -40.91 -2.80
CA PRO A 26 -38.52 -39.83 -1.99
C PRO A 26 -39.64 -40.31 -1.03
N ALA A 27 -40.35 -39.40 -0.37
CA ALA A 27 -41.78 -39.30 -0.07
C ALA A 27 -42.07 -38.75 1.34
N GLU A 28 -42.60 -37.61 1.38
CA GLU A 28 -43.99 -37.09 1.64
C GLU A 28 -44.63 -37.52 2.96
N THR A 29 -45.17 -36.48 3.61
CA THR A 29 -46.53 -36.34 4.14
C THR A 29 -46.74 -36.20 5.66
N THR A 30 -47.40 -35.10 5.97
CA THR A 30 -48.41 -34.78 7.00
C THR A 30 -47.97 -34.25 8.37
N ALA A 31 -48.45 -33.01 8.55
CA ALA A 31 -48.82 -32.46 9.86
C ALA A 31 -50.09 -33.12 10.39
N PRO A 32 -50.43 -33.03 11.70
CA PRO A 32 -51.24 -31.88 12.13
C PRO A 32 -50.97 -31.33 13.54
N GLU A 33 -51.33 -30.09 13.67
CA GLU A 33 -51.96 -29.26 14.72
C GLU A 33 -51.97 -29.63 16.23
N THR A 34 -51.74 -28.51 16.96
CA THR A 34 -52.47 -27.99 18.13
C THR A 34 -52.08 -28.49 19.53
N THR A 35 -51.60 -27.64 20.40
CA THR A 35 -52.33 -26.98 21.49
C THR A 35 -51.39 -26.18 22.41
N THR A 36 -51.76 -24.93 22.61
CA THR A 36 -51.36 -23.93 23.59
C THR A 36 -51.24 -24.44 25.02
N VAL A 37 -50.17 -23.97 25.74
CA VAL A 37 -50.28 -23.54 27.15
C VAL A 37 -49.32 -22.38 27.39
N VAL A 38 -49.91 -21.29 27.86
CA VAL A 38 -49.28 -20.07 28.35
C VAL A 38 -48.69 -20.35 29.73
N THR A 39 -47.45 -19.91 29.98
CA THR A 39 -47.01 -19.58 31.35
C THR A 39 -45.96 -18.47 31.26
N GLU A 40 -46.23 -17.48 32.04
CA GLU A 40 -45.72 -16.15 32.26
C GLU A 40 -44.23 -16.08 32.65
N ALA A 41 -43.63 -14.92 32.35
CA ALA A 41 -42.29 -14.42 32.45
C ALA A 41 -41.59 -14.51 33.83
N PRO A 42 -40.28 -14.18 33.90
CA PRO A 42 -39.94 -12.80 34.22
C PRO A 42 -38.89 -12.18 33.29
N GLU A 43 -39.08 -10.88 33.07
CA GLU A 43 -38.20 -9.94 32.41
C GLU A 43 -36.81 -9.94 33.03
N THR A 44 -35.81 -10.15 32.17
CA THR A 44 -34.44 -9.69 32.45
C THR A 44 -34.12 -8.65 31.43
N THR A 45 -34.00 -7.43 31.87
CA THR A 45 -33.58 -6.25 31.15
C THR A 45 -32.15 -6.47 30.65
N GLU A 46 -32.00 -6.78 29.39
CA GLU A 46 -30.73 -6.67 28.70
C GLU A 46 -30.53 -5.20 28.30
N ALA A 47 -29.51 -4.59 28.88
CA ALA A 47 -29.09 -3.26 28.51
C ALA A 47 -28.52 -3.33 27.07
N GLU A 48 -29.26 -2.77 26.12
CA GLU A 48 -28.72 -2.41 24.79
C GLU A 48 -27.59 -1.42 24.99
N THR A 49 -26.37 -1.89 24.90
CA THR A 49 -25.21 -1.04 24.64
C THR A 49 -25.32 -0.64 23.18
N THR A 50 -25.83 0.54 22.95
CA THR A 50 -25.76 1.21 21.66
C THR A 50 -24.28 1.51 21.39
N GLU A 51 -23.60 0.63 20.66
CA GLU A 51 -22.36 0.99 19.98
C GLU A 51 -22.73 2.09 18.99
N ALA A 52 -22.29 3.31 19.31
CA ALA A 52 -22.30 4.40 18.36
C ALA A 52 -21.40 3.95 17.19
N ALA A 53 -22.02 3.64 16.06
CA ALA A 53 -21.31 3.48 14.80
C ALA A 53 -20.62 4.81 14.52
N THR A 54 -19.34 4.90 14.88
CA THR A 54 -18.45 5.95 14.40
C THR A 54 -18.39 5.76 12.90
N GLU A 55 -18.89 6.74 12.15
CA GLU A 55 -18.79 6.81 10.70
C GLU A 55 -17.30 6.62 10.34
N ALA A 56 -16.97 5.47 9.79
CA ALA A 56 -15.60 5.16 9.42
C ALA A 56 -15.17 6.19 8.37
N ALA A 57 -14.13 6.95 8.69
CA ALA A 57 -13.49 7.82 7.71
C ALA A 57 -13.20 7.01 6.44
N PRO A 58 -13.32 7.61 5.23
CA PRO A 58 -13.10 6.89 3.98
C PRO A 58 -11.75 6.19 4.05
N ALA A 59 -11.76 4.86 3.82
CA ALA A 59 -10.54 4.06 3.88
C ALA A 59 -9.52 4.63 2.90
N LEU A 60 -8.31 4.89 3.41
CA LEU A 60 -7.19 5.35 2.59
C LEU A 60 -6.87 4.28 1.53
N GLY A 61 -6.74 4.69 0.27
CA GLY A 61 -6.40 3.77 -0.81
C GLY A 61 -4.97 3.21 -0.68
N ASP A 62 -4.70 2.10 -1.35
CA ASP A 62 -3.34 1.55 -1.40
C ASP A 62 -2.37 2.59 -1.97
N GLY A 63 -1.20 2.74 -1.35
CA GLY A 63 -0.22 3.75 -1.74
C GLY A 63 0.77 4.05 -0.62
N VAL A 64 1.67 4.99 -0.90
CA VAL A 64 2.65 5.50 0.05
C VAL A 64 2.32 6.95 0.38
N TYR A 65 2.33 7.27 1.66
CA TYR A 65 1.94 8.56 2.20
C TYR A 65 3.00 9.07 3.17
N LEU A 66 3.06 10.37 3.36
CA LEU A 66 3.70 11.00 4.51
C LEU A 66 2.60 11.27 5.53
N ALA A 67 2.79 10.83 6.78
CA ALA A 67 1.80 11.01 7.84
C ALA A 67 2.50 11.47 9.13
N ASP A 68 1.80 12.28 9.90
CA ASP A 68 2.29 12.72 11.21
C ASP A 68 2.30 11.51 12.15
N PHE A 69 3.44 11.29 12.83
CA PHE A 69 3.59 10.30 13.88
C PHE A 69 3.69 11.02 15.22
N ASN A 70 2.62 10.95 16.01
CA ASN A 70 2.52 11.63 17.29
C ASN A 70 2.77 10.67 18.44
N THR A 71 3.44 11.14 19.49
CA THR A 71 3.72 10.38 20.70
C THR A 71 3.30 11.16 21.95
N ASP A 72 2.98 10.48 23.02
CA ASP A 72 2.67 11.05 24.34
C ASP A 72 3.91 11.55 25.10
N SER A 73 5.09 11.34 24.57
CA SER A 73 6.36 11.58 25.25
C SER A 73 7.30 12.46 24.43
N SER A 74 7.74 13.55 25.04
CA SER A 74 8.80 14.39 24.47
C SER A 74 10.18 13.73 24.43
N MET A 75 10.34 12.54 25.00
CA MET A 75 11.57 11.76 24.96
C MET A 75 11.57 10.65 23.91
N PHE A 76 10.43 10.38 23.31
CA PHE A 76 10.29 9.46 22.20
C PHE A 76 10.23 10.25 20.88
N HIS A 77 11.41 10.66 20.42
CA HIS A 77 11.56 11.44 19.19
C HIS A 77 11.61 10.53 17.97
N ALA A 78 10.78 10.80 17.00
CA ALA A 78 10.76 10.12 15.71
C ALA A 78 10.74 11.14 14.57
N ASN A 79 11.41 10.81 13.46
CA ASN A 79 11.39 11.56 12.21
C ASN A 79 11.74 13.06 12.32
N GLU A 80 12.71 13.40 13.17
CA GLU A 80 13.14 14.81 13.37
C GLU A 80 13.59 15.48 12.07
N THR A 81 14.26 14.74 11.18
CA THR A 81 14.69 15.23 9.85
C THR A 81 13.53 15.42 8.87
N MET A 82 12.35 14.86 9.16
CA MET A 82 11.13 14.93 8.36
C MET A 82 9.99 15.69 9.08
N ASN A 83 10.32 16.55 10.04
CA ASN A 83 9.35 17.33 10.82
C ASN A 83 8.26 16.46 11.50
N GLY A 84 8.64 15.29 12.01
CA GLY A 84 7.73 14.35 12.67
C GLY A 84 6.90 13.48 11.73
N LYS A 85 7.06 13.58 10.42
CA LYS A 85 6.32 12.76 9.45
C LYS A 85 7.04 11.43 9.19
N GLY A 86 6.31 10.32 9.29
CA GLY A 86 6.76 8.99 8.87
C GLY A 86 6.28 8.62 7.46
N THR A 87 6.86 7.59 6.89
CA THR A 87 6.38 7.01 5.63
C THR A 87 5.32 5.95 5.93
N LEU A 88 4.05 6.27 5.66
CA LEU A 88 2.92 5.37 5.83
C LEU A 88 2.67 4.60 4.53
N THR A 89 2.76 3.28 4.57
CA THR A 89 2.42 2.41 3.46
C THR A 89 1.06 1.76 3.72
N VAL A 90 0.15 1.90 2.76
CA VAL A 90 -1.14 1.21 2.74
C VAL A 90 -1.12 0.15 1.66
N LYS A 91 -1.39 -1.10 2.03
CA LYS A 91 -1.42 -2.22 1.10
C LYS A 91 -2.52 -3.20 1.49
N ASN A 92 -3.48 -3.43 0.58
CA ASN A 92 -4.65 -4.28 0.83
C ASN A 92 -5.41 -3.89 2.10
N GLY A 93 -5.52 -2.58 2.37
CA GLY A 93 -6.17 -2.04 3.55
C GLY A 93 -5.38 -2.18 4.86
N GLN A 94 -4.19 -2.74 4.85
CA GLN A 94 -3.28 -2.77 5.99
C GLN A 94 -2.35 -1.57 5.94
N MET A 95 -2.13 -0.94 7.09
CA MET A 95 -1.30 0.24 7.23
C MET A 95 -0.06 -0.07 8.05
N THR A 96 1.09 0.38 7.59
CA THR A 96 2.37 0.31 8.30
C THR A 96 3.09 1.64 8.15
N ILE A 97 3.50 2.25 9.27
CA ILE A 97 4.30 3.47 9.24
C ILE A 97 5.75 3.16 9.56
N HIS A 98 6.64 3.60 8.68
CA HIS A 98 8.08 3.60 8.94
C HIS A 98 8.49 4.89 9.63
N VAL A 99 9.20 4.77 10.76
CA VAL A 99 9.71 5.89 11.53
C VAL A 99 11.19 5.71 11.80
N SER A 100 11.98 6.77 11.61
CA SER A 100 13.39 6.81 12.02
C SER A 100 13.50 7.53 13.36
N LEU A 101 14.23 6.93 14.32
CA LEU A 101 14.44 7.51 15.64
C LEU A 101 15.61 8.52 15.64
N ALA A 102 15.78 9.26 16.73
CA ALA A 102 16.89 10.19 16.89
C ALA A 102 18.20 9.49 17.32
N SER A 103 18.21 8.18 17.51
CA SER A 103 19.39 7.44 17.98
C SER A 103 19.24 5.92 17.82
N THR A 104 20.30 5.19 18.16
CA THR A 104 20.33 3.72 18.25
C THR A 104 20.02 3.20 19.67
N SER A 105 19.29 3.97 20.50
CA SER A 105 19.11 3.64 21.93
C SER A 105 17.95 2.70 22.21
N ILE A 106 16.90 2.70 21.37
CA ILE A 106 15.74 1.81 21.43
C ILE A 106 16.07 0.56 20.61
N LEU A 107 15.92 -0.61 21.22
CA LEU A 107 16.31 -1.88 20.58
C LEU A 107 15.13 -2.56 19.88
N ASN A 108 13.96 -2.58 20.53
CA ASN A 108 12.75 -3.16 19.99
C ASN A 108 11.53 -2.31 20.37
N LEU A 109 10.50 -2.41 19.54
CA LEU A 109 9.15 -1.94 19.83
C LEU A 109 8.20 -3.14 19.92
N TYR A 110 7.05 -2.91 20.54
CA TYR A 110 5.96 -3.88 20.58
C TYR A 110 4.62 -3.15 20.40
N PRO A 111 3.79 -3.54 19.41
CA PRO A 111 2.47 -2.93 19.21
C PRO A 111 1.50 -3.46 20.27
N GLY A 112 1.46 -2.80 21.41
CA GLY A 112 0.73 -3.16 22.62
C GLY A 112 1.45 -2.69 23.88
N LEU A 113 1.06 -3.26 25.02
CA LEU A 113 1.60 -2.90 26.34
C LEU A 113 2.89 -3.64 26.67
N ALA A 114 3.73 -3.01 27.47
CA ALA A 114 5.00 -3.56 27.96
C ALA A 114 4.85 -4.89 28.71
N GLU A 115 3.74 -5.10 29.39
CA GLU A 115 3.45 -6.38 30.06
C GLU A 115 3.21 -7.52 29.06
N ASP A 116 2.62 -7.22 27.91
CA ASP A 116 2.38 -8.20 26.83
C ASP A 116 3.64 -8.50 26.04
N ALA A 117 4.49 -7.48 25.84
CA ALA A 117 5.79 -7.64 25.20
C ALA A 117 6.72 -8.63 25.92
N GLN A 118 6.50 -8.86 27.21
CA GLN A 118 7.32 -9.74 28.07
C GLN A 118 6.76 -11.15 28.19
N LYS A 119 5.60 -11.44 27.57
CA LYS A 119 5.01 -12.78 27.58
C LYS A 119 5.68 -13.71 26.58
N ASP A 120 5.67 -14.99 26.85
CA ASP A 120 6.17 -16.01 25.94
C ASP A 120 5.42 -15.94 24.60
N GLY A 121 6.17 -15.87 23.50
CA GLY A 121 5.62 -15.81 22.15
C GLY A 121 5.28 -14.39 21.66
N ALA A 122 5.57 -13.34 22.43
CA ALA A 122 5.44 -11.96 21.95
C ALA A 122 6.33 -11.72 20.72
N VAL A 123 5.75 -11.14 19.66
CA VAL A 123 6.48 -10.79 18.45
C VAL A 123 6.91 -9.32 18.53
N LEU A 124 8.20 -9.11 18.74
CA LEU A 124 8.77 -7.78 18.82
C LEU A 124 9.06 -7.24 17.42
N LEU A 125 8.94 -5.92 17.24
CA LEU A 125 9.41 -5.25 16.04
C LEU A 125 10.94 -5.04 16.17
N GLU A 126 11.64 -5.56 15.17
CA GLU A 126 13.08 -5.37 15.04
C GLU A 126 13.38 -4.03 14.37
N HIS A 127 14.50 -3.42 14.72
CA HIS A 127 14.93 -2.17 14.12
C HIS A 127 15.57 -2.38 12.74
N THR A 128 15.43 -1.37 11.88
CA THR A 128 16.28 -1.15 10.70
C THR A 128 17.42 -0.19 11.05
N GLU A 129 18.43 -0.10 10.19
CA GLU A 129 19.46 0.95 10.26
C GLU A 129 19.17 1.97 9.15
N ASP A 130 18.83 3.20 9.55
CA ASP A 130 18.47 4.28 8.66
C ASP A 130 19.58 5.34 8.64
N GLU A 131 19.99 5.80 7.45
CA GLU A 131 20.83 6.98 7.32
C GLU A 131 19.93 8.23 7.23
N VAL A 132 19.96 9.10 8.22
CA VAL A 132 19.23 10.37 8.23
C VAL A 132 20.19 11.52 7.95
N THR A 133 19.70 12.53 7.23
CA THR A 133 20.47 13.73 6.92
C THR A 133 19.77 14.95 7.54
N TYR A 134 20.46 15.63 8.43
CA TYR A 134 19.96 16.84 9.08
C TYR A 134 20.09 18.06 8.16
N PRO A 135 19.33 19.16 8.42
CA PRO A 135 19.36 20.37 7.59
C PRO A 135 20.73 21.05 7.45
N ASP A 136 21.65 20.79 8.36
CA ASP A 136 23.05 21.27 8.34
C ASP A 136 23.98 20.35 7.50
N GLY A 137 23.42 19.27 6.93
CA GLY A 137 24.15 18.30 6.12
C GLY A 137 24.83 17.18 6.93
N LEU A 138 24.67 17.16 8.25
CA LEU A 138 25.18 16.06 9.09
C LEU A 138 24.37 14.78 8.76
N LYS A 139 25.10 13.68 8.56
CA LYS A 139 24.53 12.35 8.36
C LYS A 139 24.77 11.49 9.58
N GLU A 140 23.73 10.82 10.04
CA GLU A 140 23.80 9.89 11.16
C GLU A 140 23.08 8.58 10.83
N THR A 141 23.61 7.48 11.38
CA THR A 141 22.89 6.19 11.37
C THR A 141 22.08 6.10 12.64
N VAL A 142 20.78 5.92 12.48
CA VAL A 142 19.80 5.77 13.55
C VAL A 142 19.03 4.47 13.40
N TYR A 143 18.26 4.06 14.40
CA TYR A 143 17.35 2.94 14.26
C TYR A 143 16.00 3.42 13.72
N GLY A 144 15.45 2.65 12.75
CA GLY A 144 14.10 2.81 12.23
C GLY A 144 13.22 1.63 12.61
N PHE A 145 11.91 1.80 12.49
CA PHE A 145 10.94 0.75 12.78
C PHE A 145 9.73 0.83 11.84
N ASP A 146 9.28 -0.33 11.40
CA ASP A 146 8.01 -0.51 10.69
C ASP A 146 6.92 -0.85 11.70
N ILE A 147 6.03 0.11 11.98
CA ILE A 147 5.01 0.00 13.02
C ILE A 147 3.64 -0.23 12.36
N PRO A 148 2.94 -1.35 12.65
CA PRO A 148 1.56 -1.53 12.21
C PRO A 148 0.64 -0.45 12.79
N VAL A 149 -0.20 0.15 11.93
CA VAL A 149 -1.15 1.20 12.31
C VAL A 149 -2.57 0.63 12.25
N PRO A 150 -3.25 0.48 13.39
CA PRO A 150 -4.59 -0.10 13.42
C PRO A 150 -5.66 0.81 12.83
N ALA A 151 -5.55 2.13 13.06
CA ALA A 151 -6.46 3.13 12.52
C ALA A 151 -5.78 4.51 12.50
N LEU A 152 -6.17 5.38 11.56
CA LEU A 152 -5.77 6.78 11.54
C LEU A 152 -6.56 7.57 12.59
N ASP A 153 -5.94 8.66 13.07
CA ASP A 153 -6.52 9.61 14.01
C ASP A 153 -6.98 8.99 15.35
N GLN A 154 -6.48 7.79 15.68
CA GLN A 154 -6.73 7.08 16.92
C GLN A 154 -5.42 6.76 17.64
N GLU A 155 -5.42 6.91 18.96
CA GLU A 155 -4.29 6.50 19.79
C GLU A 155 -4.27 4.97 19.94
N PHE A 156 -3.07 4.40 19.87
CA PHE A 156 -2.82 2.99 20.17
C PHE A 156 -1.59 2.82 21.04
N ASP A 157 -1.50 1.67 21.69
CA ASP A 157 -0.39 1.33 22.58
C ASP A 157 0.84 0.90 21.78
N LEU A 158 1.99 1.45 22.16
CA LEU A 158 3.29 1.07 21.63
C LEU A 158 4.31 1.02 22.77
N ALA A 159 4.71 -0.19 23.15
CA ALA A 159 5.76 -0.35 24.14
C ALA A 159 7.15 -0.34 23.50
N LEU A 160 8.14 0.17 24.21
CA LEU A 160 9.54 0.20 23.77
C LEU A 160 10.48 -0.33 24.84
N ILE A 161 11.60 -0.94 24.39
CA ILE A 161 12.71 -1.32 25.23
C ILE A 161 14.01 -0.74 24.70
N GLY A 162 14.76 -0.09 25.57
CA GLY A 162 16.07 0.45 25.23
C GLY A 162 17.23 -0.40 25.78
N LYS A 163 18.46 0.04 25.53
CA LYS A 163 19.72 -0.60 25.98
C LYS A 163 19.80 -0.87 27.48
N LYS A 164 19.00 -0.21 28.30
CA LYS A 164 18.93 -0.44 29.76
C LYS A 164 18.05 -1.65 30.15
N GLY A 165 17.39 -2.30 29.18
CA GLY A 165 16.57 -3.49 29.41
C GLY A 165 15.26 -3.21 30.15
N LYS A 166 14.79 -1.95 30.17
CA LYS A 166 13.54 -1.56 30.80
C LYS A 166 12.51 -1.22 29.74
N TRP A 167 11.30 -1.79 29.87
CA TRP A 167 10.14 -1.50 29.06
C TRP A 167 9.44 -0.22 29.51
N TYR A 168 8.87 0.49 28.56
CA TYR A 168 8.06 1.70 28.77
C TYR A 168 6.86 1.62 27.83
N ASP A 169 5.69 2.01 28.36
CA ASP A 169 4.47 2.15 27.58
C ASP A 169 4.33 3.56 27.07
N HIS A 170 3.88 3.68 25.81
CA HIS A 170 3.57 4.94 25.16
C HIS A 170 2.23 4.84 24.42
N LYS A 171 1.56 5.98 24.28
CA LYS A 171 0.46 6.19 23.36
C LYS A 171 0.97 6.92 22.14
N VAL A 172 0.67 6.36 20.97
CA VAL A 172 1.04 6.96 19.70
C VAL A 172 -0.18 7.05 18.78
N SER A 173 -0.14 7.96 17.81
CA SER A 173 -1.16 8.06 16.78
C SER A 173 -0.53 8.44 15.44
N VAL A 174 -1.23 8.09 14.36
CA VAL A 174 -0.87 8.46 12.99
C VAL A 174 -2.01 9.26 12.39
N SER A 175 -1.68 10.45 11.88
CA SER A 175 -2.68 11.40 11.39
C SER A 175 -2.20 12.14 10.13
N ASN A 176 -3.12 12.87 9.49
CA ASN A 176 -2.85 13.73 8.34
C ASN A 176 -2.04 13.05 7.23
N PRO A 177 -2.47 11.90 6.70
CA PRO A 177 -1.78 11.23 5.61
C PRO A 177 -1.87 12.07 4.33
N GLU A 178 -0.72 12.44 3.77
CA GLU A 178 -0.58 13.11 2.48
C GLU A 178 0.10 12.15 1.49
N PRO A 179 -0.37 11.97 0.26
CA PRO A 179 0.31 11.13 -0.72
C PRO A 179 1.78 11.53 -0.82
N LYS A 180 2.69 10.57 -0.64
CA LYS A 180 4.11 10.82 -0.82
C LYS A 180 4.36 11.15 -2.28
N SER A 181 5.10 12.21 -2.53
CA SER A 181 5.43 12.63 -3.88
C SER A 181 6.91 12.97 -3.95
N MET A 182 7.54 12.64 -5.08
CA MET A 182 8.93 12.96 -5.38
C MET A 182 8.95 13.94 -6.56
N PRO A 183 9.35 15.22 -6.37
CA PRO A 183 9.55 16.14 -7.47
C PRO A 183 10.60 15.60 -8.47
N VAL A 184 10.34 15.69 -9.76
CA VAL A 184 11.31 15.23 -10.78
C VAL A 184 12.62 16.01 -10.76
N SER A 185 12.61 17.21 -10.17
CA SER A 185 13.82 18.02 -9.96
C SER A 185 14.83 17.41 -8.97
N GLU A 186 14.44 16.39 -8.22
CA GLU A 186 15.35 15.62 -7.37
C GLU A 186 16.15 14.58 -8.15
N LEU A 187 15.74 14.26 -9.40
CA LEU A 187 16.51 13.42 -10.31
C LEU A 187 17.57 14.26 -11.05
N ALA A 188 18.74 13.69 -11.28
CA ALA A 188 19.75 14.29 -12.15
C ALA A 188 19.25 14.32 -13.62
N ASP A 189 19.80 15.20 -14.44
CA ASP A 189 19.54 15.20 -15.87
C ASP A 189 19.96 13.86 -16.48
N GLY A 190 19.07 13.24 -17.26
CA GLY A 190 19.31 11.92 -17.83
C GLY A 190 18.05 11.28 -18.42
N ILE A 191 18.25 10.06 -18.90
CA ILE A 191 17.16 9.20 -19.39
C ILE A 191 17.02 8.01 -18.42
N TYR A 192 15.79 7.71 -18.05
CA TYR A 192 15.46 6.68 -17.08
C TYR A 192 14.39 5.74 -17.63
N GLU A 193 14.36 4.53 -17.10
CA GLU A 193 13.19 3.65 -17.14
C GLU A 193 12.42 3.78 -15.82
N ILE A 194 11.08 3.79 -15.91
CA ILE A 194 10.19 3.93 -14.77
C ILE A 194 8.90 3.15 -15.02
N ASN A 195 8.39 2.47 -14.01
CA ASN A 195 7.07 1.87 -14.10
C ASN A 195 5.97 2.92 -13.89
N ALA A 196 4.89 2.75 -14.64
CA ALA A 196 3.71 3.58 -14.52
C ALA A 196 2.46 2.71 -14.43
N THR A 197 1.48 3.14 -13.65
CA THR A 197 0.16 2.53 -13.55
C THR A 197 -0.89 3.41 -14.19
N LEU A 198 -1.94 2.79 -14.74
CA LEU A 198 -3.10 3.45 -15.32
C LEU A 198 -4.34 3.00 -14.55
N GLU A 199 -5.04 3.95 -13.97
CA GLU A 199 -6.33 3.73 -13.32
C GLU A 199 -7.45 4.42 -14.11
N GLY A 200 -8.67 3.91 -14.02
CA GLY A 200 -9.83 4.48 -14.71
C GLY A 200 -10.25 3.72 -15.96
N GLY A 201 -11.17 4.32 -16.70
CA GLY A 201 -11.78 3.72 -17.87
C GLY A 201 -12.46 2.38 -17.57
N THR A 202 -12.45 1.46 -18.54
CA THR A 202 -13.07 0.12 -18.41
C THR A 202 -12.09 -0.98 -17.99
N GLY A 203 -10.83 -0.63 -17.73
CA GLY A 203 -9.76 -1.57 -17.42
C GLY A 203 -9.25 -2.42 -18.60
N LYS A 204 -9.74 -2.18 -19.81
CA LYS A 204 -9.31 -2.89 -21.04
C LYS A 204 -8.00 -2.36 -21.61
N THR A 205 -7.72 -1.09 -21.37
CA THR A 205 -6.48 -0.43 -21.81
C THR A 205 -5.53 -0.36 -20.64
N THR A 206 -4.26 -0.68 -20.88
CA THR A 206 -3.16 -0.61 -19.92
C THR A 206 -2.02 0.20 -20.50
N LEU A 207 -1.06 0.59 -19.66
CA LEU A 207 0.23 1.10 -20.12
C LEU A 207 1.20 -0.05 -20.36
N LEU A 208 2.01 0.08 -21.39
CA LEU A 208 3.19 -0.77 -21.56
C LEU A 208 4.30 -0.21 -20.66
N THR A 209 4.85 -1.04 -19.80
CA THR A 209 5.91 -0.65 -18.85
C THR A 209 7.17 -1.50 -19.07
N PRO A 210 8.36 -0.99 -18.77
CA PRO A 210 8.64 0.35 -18.25
C PRO A 210 8.42 1.44 -19.30
N SER A 211 8.10 2.65 -18.82
CA SER A 211 8.05 3.88 -19.61
C SER A 211 9.42 4.56 -19.61
N GLU A 212 9.70 5.39 -20.63
CA GLU A 212 10.91 6.22 -20.66
C GLU A 212 10.61 7.58 -20.03
N LEU A 213 11.44 7.99 -19.07
CA LEU A 213 11.40 9.31 -18.44
C LEU A 213 12.68 10.06 -18.78
N THR A 214 12.56 11.21 -19.43
CA THR A 214 13.69 12.10 -19.74
C THR A 214 13.66 13.29 -18.80
N VAL A 215 14.74 13.51 -18.06
CA VAL A 215 14.92 14.65 -17.14
C VAL A 215 15.96 15.58 -17.71
N ALA A 216 15.63 16.88 -17.80
CA ALA A 216 16.53 17.93 -18.25
C ALA A 216 16.18 19.25 -17.53
N GLU A 217 17.17 19.91 -16.94
CA GLU A 217 17.04 21.20 -16.27
C GLU A 217 15.91 21.19 -15.18
N GLY A 218 15.81 20.08 -14.44
CA GLY A 218 14.81 19.90 -13.38
C GLY A 218 13.37 19.73 -13.86
N LYS A 219 13.15 19.49 -15.16
CA LYS A 219 11.88 19.15 -15.78
C LYS A 219 11.93 17.75 -16.35
N ALA A 220 10.79 17.08 -16.40
CA ALA A 220 10.74 15.76 -17.02
C ALA A 220 9.59 15.63 -18.03
N THR A 221 9.84 14.77 -19.03
CA THR A 221 8.82 14.25 -19.93
C THR A 221 8.84 12.73 -19.90
N ALA A 222 7.67 12.10 -19.92
CA ALA A 222 7.54 10.66 -20.00
C ALA A 222 6.95 10.23 -21.33
N ARG A 223 7.53 9.18 -21.94
CA ARG A 223 6.96 8.47 -23.06
C ARG A 223 6.16 7.30 -22.56
N ILE A 224 4.85 7.41 -22.65
CA ILE A 224 3.90 6.40 -22.21
C ILE A 224 3.20 5.78 -23.41
N GLN A 225 3.11 4.46 -23.45
CA GLN A 225 2.46 3.75 -24.54
C GLN A 225 1.22 3.02 -24.03
N PHE A 226 0.06 3.35 -24.57
CA PHE A 226 -1.17 2.60 -24.34
C PHE A 226 -1.13 1.27 -25.10
N SER A 227 -1.70 0.23 -24.50
CA SER A 227 -1.83 -1.08 -25.17
C SER A 227 -2.79 -1.05 -26.39
N SER A 228 -3.54 0.03 -26.57
CA SER A 228 -4.45 0.25 -27.68
C SER A 228 -3.95 1.36 -28.60
N SER A 229 -4.06 1.15 -29.92
CA SER A 229 -3.73 2.13 -30.96
C SER A 229 -4.90 3.08 -31.29
N LYS A 230 -5.95 3.10 -30.46
CA LYS A 230 -7.20 3.82 -30.75
C LYS A 230 -7.34 5.13 -29.97
N TYR A 231 -6.26 5.65 -29.42
CA TYR A 231 -6.26 6.96 -28.77
C TYR A 231 -5.56 7.96 -29.69
N ASP A 232 -6.28 9.02 -30.05
CA ASP A 232 -5.81 10.02 -31.02
C ASP A 232 -5.37 11.34 -30.37
N TYR A 233 -5.69 11.55 -29.08
CA TYR A 233 -5.07 12.57 -28.25
C TYR A 233 -5.24 12.28 -26.75
N MET A 234 -4.46 12.99 -25.96
CA MET A 234 -4.52 13.02 -24.50
C MET A 234 -4.50 14.47 -24.02
N ILE A 235 -5.29 14.78 -22.99
CA ILE A 235 -5.26 16.07 -22.30
C ILE A 235 -4.57 15.84 -20.94
N VAL A 236 -3.51 16.61 -20.66
CA VAL A 236 -2.78 16.62 -19.40
C VAL A 236 -2.69 18.08 -18.94
N ASN A 237 -3.12 18.38 -17.72
CA ASN A 237 -3.14 19.74 -17.17
C ASN A 237 -3.83 20.78 -18.11
N GLY A 238 -4.86 20.34 -18.86
CA GLY A 238 -5.60 21.18 -19.80
C GLY A 238 -4.92 21.36 -21.19
N GLU A 239 -3.74 20.83 -21.39
CA GLU A 239 -3.04 20.85 -22.68
C GLU A 239 -3.24 19.55 -23.45
N LYS A 240 -3.38 19.66 -24.79
CA LYS A 240 -3.62 18.52 -25.69
C LYS A 240 -2.32 18.00 -26.27
N TYR A 241 -2.08 16.70 -26.10
CA TYR A 241 -0.94 15.95 -26.63
C TYR A 241 -1.42 14.97 -27.71
N LEU A 242 -0.79 15.01 -28.87
CA LEU A 242 -1.03 14.06 -29.94
C LEU A 242 -0.08 12.85 -29.80
N PRO A 243 -0.49 11.65 -30.23
CA PRO A 243 0.40 10.51 -30.19
C PRO A 243 1.58 10.70 -31.14
N LEU A 244 2.78 10.34 -30.70
CA LEU A 244 3.99 10.29 -31.52
C LEU A 244 3.87 9.19 -32.60
N THR A 245 3.20 8.09 -32.25
CA THR A 245 2.85 6.99 -33.14
C THR A 245 1.67 6.22 -32.57
N THR A 246 0.96 5.51 -33.43
CA THR A 246 -0.10 4.55 -33.03
C THR A 246 0.27 3.11 -33.40
N GLU A 247 1.49 2.89 -33.91
CA GLU A 247 1.99 1.58 -34.25
C GLU A 247 2.35 0.81 -32.96
N GLY A 248 1.76 -0.34 -32.76
CA GLY A 248 1.94 -1.15 -31.55
C GLY A 248 1.23 -0.60 -30.29
N GLY A 249 0.45 0.49 -30.44
CA GLY A 249 -0.23 1.21 -29.37
C GLY A 249 -0.05 2.71 -29.48
N SER A 250 -0.95 3.52 -28.93
CA SER A 250 -0.82 4.98 -28.96
C SER A 250 0.28 5.42 -27.98
N LEU A 251 1.38 5.96 -28.51
CA LEU A 251 2.53 6.47 -27.74
C LEU A 251 2.41 7.98 -27.57
N PHE A 252 2.39 8.45 -26.35
CA PHE A 252 2.37 9.87 -26.01
C PHE A 252 3.65 10.29 -25.29
N GLU A 253 4.06 11.55 -25.47
CA GLU A 253 5.07 12.21 -24.67
C GLU A 253 4.37 13.31 -23.85
N ILE A 254 4.40 13.18 -22.54
CA ILE A 254 3.67 14.06 -21.62
C ILE A 254 4.62 14.65 -20.56
N PRO A 255 4.36 15.86 -20.05
CA PRO A 255 5.13 16.42 -18.95
C PRO A 255 4.83 15.65 -17.65
N VAL A 256 5.87 15.50 -16.82
CA VAL A 256 5.80 14.94 -15.47
C VAL A 256 6.49 15.90 -14.52
N GLU A 257 5.78 16.38 -13.51
CA GLU A 257 6.32 17.29 -12.51
C GLU A 257 6.71 16.55 -11.23
N VAL A 258 5.94 15.49 -10.90
CA VAL A 258 6.03 14.79 -9.63
C VAL A 258 5.79 13.30 -9.87
N LEU A 259 6.61 12.45 -9.25
CA LEU A 259 6.41 10.99 -9.17
C LEU A 259 5.59 10.63 -7.93
N ASP A 260 5.11 9.41 -7.86
CA ASP A 260 4.30 8.85 -6.76
C ASP A 260 2.97 9.59 -6.50
N ARG A 261 2.53 10.42 -7.45
CA ARG A 261 1.26 11.13 -7.40
C ARG A 261 0.47 10.88 -8.67
N LYS A 262 -0.84 10.77 -8.52
CA LYS A 262 -1.78 10.65 -9.64
C LYS A 262 -1.74 11.92 -10.50
N ILE A 263 -1.58 11.73 -11.79
CA ILE A 263 -1.74 12.75 -12.83
C ILE A 263 -3.04 12.43 -13.54
N ASP A 264 -4.03 13.28 -13.37
CA ASP A 264 -5.32 13.12 -14.04
C ASP A 264 -5.17 13.49 -15.51
N VAL A 265 -5.64 12.62 -16.39
CA VAL A 265 -5.59 12.79 -17.83
C VAL A 265 -6.92 12.39 -18.45
N ALA A 266 -7.30 13.06 -19.54
CA ALA A 266 -8.41 12.63 -20.39
C ALA A 266 -7.86 12.19 -21.74
N ALA A 267 -8.18 10.96 -22.18
CA ALA A 267 -7.70 10.42 -23.45
C ALA A 267 -8.88 10.11 -24.37
N ASP A 268 -8.91 10.70 -25.56
CA ASP A 268 -9.96 10.45 -26.55
C ASP A 268 -9.73 9.13 -27.25
N THR A 269 -10.80 8.33 -27.34
CA THR A 269 -10.76 7.05 -28.02
C THR A 269 -11.63 7.01 -29.28
N THR A 270 -11.04 6.55 -30.36
CA THR A 270 -11.70 6.29 -31.65
C THR A 270 -12.16 4.83 -31.78
N ALA A 271 -12.09 4.04 -30.71
CA ALA A 271 -12.51 2.63 -30.73
C ALA A 271 -14.04 2.45 -30.86
N MET A 272 -14.81 3.49 -30.55
CA MET A 272 -16.27 3.51 -30.69
C MET A 272 -16.70 4.35 -31.87
N SER A 273 -17.95 4.17 -32.31
CA SER A 273 -18.53 4.90 -33.46
C SER A 273 -18.57 6.43 -33.27
N THR A 274 -18.60 6.87 -32.02
CA THR A 274 -18.45 8.27 -31.64
C THR A 274 -17.23 8.37 -30.73
N PRO A 275 -16.19 9.14 -31.12
CA PRO A 275 -15.03 9.41 -30.23
C PRO A 275 -15.51 10.07 -28.96
N HIS A 276 -14.86 9.74 -27.83
CA HIS A 276 -15.13 10.40 -26.56
C HIS A 276 -13.91 10.28 -25.63
N GLU A 277 -13.76 11.28 -24.80
CA GLU A 277 -12.74 11.33 -23.78
C GLU A 277 -13.06 10.37 -22.63
N ILE A 278 -12.06 9.64 -22.20
CA ILE A 278 -12.10 8.76 -21.03
C ILE A 278 -11.14 9.31 -19.99
N GLU A 279 -11.63 9.47 -18.77
CA GLU A 279 -10.80 9.90 -17.65
C GLU A 279 -9.93 8.74 -17.15
N TYR A 280 -8.65 9.03 -16.96
CA TYR A 280 -7.65 8.14 -16.39
C TYR A 280 -6.81 8.90 -15.37
N ALA A 281 -6.16 8.16 -14.49
CA ALA A 281 -5.08 8.65 -13.65
C ALA A 281 -3.82 7.83 -13.92
N ILE A 282 -2.69 8.50 -14.10
CA ILE A 282 -1.37 7.89 -14.31
C ILE A 282 -0.52 8.18 -13.08
N THR A 283 0.13 7.14 -12.55
CA THR A 283 1.09 7.27 -11.45
C THR A 283 2.41 6.66 -11.86
N PHE A 284 3.50 7.41 -11.74
CA PHE A 284 4.87 6.94 -11.97
C PHE A 284 5.50 6.56 -10.63
N ASP A 285 6.01 5.34 -10.52
CA ASP A 285 6.57 4.78 -9.27
C ASP A 285 8.06 5.12 -9.16
N SER A 286 8.40 6.07 -8.26
CA SER A 286 9.78 6.51 -8.04
C SER A 286 10.72 5.40 -7.57
N ALA A 287 10.22 4.38 -6.89
CA ALA A 287 11.02 3.24 -6.43
C ALA A 287 11.53 2.37 -7.59
N THR A 288 10.98 2.53 -8.79
CA THR A 288 11.35 1.76 -9.99
C THR A 288 12.25 2.54 -10.97
N VAL A 289 12.66 3.75 -10.62
CA VAL A 289 13.53 4.59 -11.48
C VAL A 289 14.89 3.95 -11.66
N VAL A 290 15.26 3.67 -12.91
CA VAL A 290 16.56 3.12 -13.28
C VAL A 290 17.17 3.97 -14.40
N ALA A 291 18.38 4.50 -14.19
CA ALA A 291 19.09 5.25 -15.24
C ALA A 291 19.47 4.32 -16.40
N LYS A 292 19.29 4.82 -17.64
CA LYS A 292 19.71 4.17 -18.89
C LYS A 292 21.17 4.43 -19.22
#